data_5a01c676790f7a1b9fd9c62dae19b8be
#
_entry.id   5a01c676790f7a1b9fd9c62dae19b8be
#
_cell.length_a   1.000
_cell.length_b   1.000
_cell.length_c   1.000
_cell.angle_alpha   90.00
_cell.angle_beta   90.00
_cell.angle_gamma   90.00
#
_symmetry.space_group_name_H-M   'P 1'
#
loop_
_entity.id
_entity.type
_entity.pdbx_description
1 polymer ?
#
loop_
_entity_poly.entity_id
_entity_poly.type
_entity_poly.pdbx_seq_one_letter_code
_entity_poly.pdbx_strand_id
1 'polypeptide(L)'
;MGQKSTADIIIIGGGVVGCSTAYNIAHLGAKNVILLEKSELCSGGTAKSCAITRSHYTIESNMHHAVESTKIFENFDEIIGGDPHFQRTGYIILGPEEIRTKMESVFQMQNKFGIDTQILTPTEASELHPLLQF
;
A
#
# COMPACT_ATOMS: atom_id res chain seq x y z
N MET A 1 -18.38 -11.29 34.55
CA MET A 1 -18.88 -10.38 33.49
C MET A 1 -19.33 -11.26 32.34
N GLY A 2 -20.64 -11.27 32.02
CA GLY A 2 -21.18 -12.10 30.94
C GLY A 2 -20.63 -11.63 29.59
N GLN A 3 -20.12 -12.55 28.81
CA GLN A 3 -19.66 -12.32 27.45
C GLN A 3 -20.88 -11.86 26.62
N LYS A 4 -20.79 -10.69 26.01
CA LYS A 4 -21.84 -10.21 25.08
C LYS A 4 -21.92 -11.21 23.92
N SER A 5 -23.08 -11.80 23.72
CA SER A 5 -23.35 -12.78 22.65
C SER A 5 -23.73 -12.09 21.30
N THR A 6 -23.73 -10.76 21.24
CA THR A 6 -24.14 -9.98 20.05
C THR A 6 -23.10 -8.91 19.72
N ALA A 7 -22.89 -8.70 18.45
CA ALA A 7 -22.09 -7.61 17.88
C ALA A 7 -22.90 -6.87 16.83
N ASP A 8 -22.63 -5.57 16.70
CA ASP A 8 -23.22 -4.76 15.62
C ASP A 8 -22.47 -5.01 14.29
N ILE A 9 -21.16 -5.25 14.39
CA ILE A 9 -20.29 -5.53 13.24
C ILE A 9 -19.35 -6.69 13.60
N ILE A 10 -19.25 -7.65 12.69
CA ILE A 10 -18.31 -8.76 12.78
C ILE A 10 -17.37 -8.71 11.58
N ILE A 11 -16.07 -8.69 11.85
CA ILE A 11 -15.02 -8.75 10.83
C ILE A 11 -14.37 -10.12 10.91
N ILE A 12 -14.31 -10.83 9.79
CA ILE A 12 -13.73 -12.18 9.72
C ILE A 12 -12.36 -12.09 9.04
N GLY A 13 -11.32 -12.47 9.78
CA GLY A 13 -9.93 -12.46 9.35
C GLY A 13 -9.14 -11.28 9.93
N GLY A 14 -8.08 -11.60 10.67
CA GLY A 14 -7.19 -10.67 11.35
C GLY A 14 -5.90 -10.36 10.56
N GLY A 15 -5.96 -10.34 9.24
CA GLY A 15 -4.89 -9.82 8.38
C GLY A 15 -4.91 -8.29 8.31
N VAL A 16 -3.98 -7.69 7.54
CA VAL A 16 -3.87 -6.22 7.38
C VAL A 16 -5.20 -5.58 7.00
N VAL A 17 -5.97 -6.18 6.11
CA VAL A 17 -7.28 -5.65 5.69
C VAL A 17 -8.27 -5.67 6.85
N GLY A 18 -8.42 -6.80 7.54
CA GLY A 18 -9.36 -6.91 8.67
C GLY A 18 -8.99 -6.01 9.84
N CYS A 19 -7.71 -5.93 10.19
CA CYS A 19 -7.23 -5.03 11.25
C CYS A 19 -7.44 -3.56 10.87
N SER A 20 -7.10 -3.15 9.65
CA SER A 20 -7.34 -1.79 9.16
C SER A 20 -8.83 -1.45 9.13
N THR A 21 -9.67 -2.38 8.69
CA THR A 21 -11.12 -2.20 8.69
C THR A 21 -11.65 -2.03 10.12
N ALA A 22 -11.22 -2.87 11.05
CA ALA A 22 -11.64 -2.77 12.45
C ALA A 22 -11.25 -1.43 13.08
N TYR A 23 -10.01 -0.99 12.84
CA TYR A 23 -9.50 0.29 13.30
C TYR A 23 -10.34 1.45 12.75
N ASN A 24 -10.52 1.52 11.45
CA ASN A 24 -11.23 2.64 10.82
C ASN A 24 -12.72 2.68 11.20
N ILE A 25 -13.40 1.55 11.28
CA ILE A 25 -14.80 1.49 11.72
C ILE A 25 -14.93 1.96 13.18
N ALA A 26 -14.02 1.55 14.06
CA ALA A 26 -14.00 1.99 15.45
C ALA A 26 -13.69 3.50 15.54
N HIS A 27 -12.74 4.00 14.74
CA HIS A 27 -12.40 5.41 14.67
C HIS A 27 -13.58 6.27 14.18
N LEU A 28 -14.40 5.74 13.26
CA LEU A 28 -15.64 6.36 12.80
C LEU A 28 -16.79 6.29 13.83
N GLY A 29 -16.55 5.74 15.02
CA GLY A 29 -17.49 5.72 16.12
C GLY A 29 -18.39 4.49 16.21
N ALA A 30 -18.16 3.45 15.42
CA ALA A 30 -18.88 2.21 15.54
C ALA A 30 -18.61 1.54 16.91
N LYS A 31 -19.65 0.96 17.50
CA LYS A 31 -19.58 0.26 18.79
C LYS A 31 -19.79 -1.23 18.56
N ASN A 32 -19.41 -2.04 19.55
CA ASN A 32 -19.57 -3.50 19.50
C ASN A 32 -19.00 -4.14 18.22
N VAL A 33 -17.82 -3.73 17.80
CA VAL A 33 -17.08 -4.35 16.69
C VAL A 33 -16.32 -5.55 17.22
N ILE A 34 -16.46 -6.69 16.57
CA ILE A 34 -15.73 -7.92 16.89
C ILE A 34 -14.92 -8.34 15.66
N LEU A 35 -13.62 -8.52 15.84
CA LEU A 35 -12.74 -9.14 14.85
C LEU A 35 -12.50 -10.59 15.25
N LEU A 36 -12.78 -11.51 14.34
CA LEU A 36 -12.57 -12.95 14.52
C LEU A 36 -11.39 -13.39 13.66
N GLU A 37 -10.39 -13.99 14.31
CA GLU A 37 -9.25 -14.63 13.65
C GLU A 37 -9.14 -16.06 14.15
N LYS A 38 -8.93 -17.01 13.23
CA LYS A 38 -8.83 -18.44 13.56
C LYS A 38 -7.46 -18.85 14.12
N SER A 39 -6.47 -18.01 13.96
CA SER A 39 -5.07 -18.21 14.37
C SER A 39 -4.54 -16.95 15.04
N GLU A 40 -3.31 -16.60 14.77
CA GLU A 40 -2.71 -15.35 15.23
C GLU A 40 -2.98 -14.23 14.23
N LEU A 41 -3.03 -12.99 14.71
CA LEU A 41 -3.18 -11.82 13.86
C LEU A 41 -2.04 -11.78 12.81
N CYS A 42 -2.40 -11.44 11.60
CA CYS A 42 -1.49 -11.33 10.46
C CYS A 42 -0.78 -12.62 10.03
N SER A 43 -1.05 -13.78 10.64
CA SER A 43 -0.38 -15.07 10.33
C SER A 43 -0.67 -15.64 8.94
N GLY A 44 -1.67 -15.12 8.24
CA GLY A 44 -2.06 -15.53 6.89
C GLY A 44 -1.25 -14.87 5.78
N GLY A 45 -1.93 -14.37 4.76
CA GLY A 45 -1.33 -13.71 3.59
C GLY A 45 -0.47 -12.50 3.96
N THR A 46 -0.81 -11.78 5.02
CA THR A 46 -0.07 -10.60 5.50
C THR A 46 1.36 -10.96 5.90
N ALA A 47 1.57 -11.99 6.72
CA ALA A 47 2.91 -12.41 7.11
C ALA A 47 3.73 -13.05 5.98
N LYS A 48 3.06 -13.48 4.91
CA LYS A 48 3.70 -14.06 3.72
C LYS A 48 4.02 -13.02 2.64
N SER A 49 3.63 -11.78 2.86
CA SER A 49 3.91 -10.66 1.96
C SER A 49 5.36 -10.20 2.15
N CYS A 50 6.00 -9.75 1.07
CA CYS A 50 7.27 -9.05 1.14
C CYS A 50 7.15 -7.58 1.58
N ALA A 51 5.96 -7.15 1.98
CA ALA A 51 5.66 -5.80 2.48
C ALA A 51 6.09 -4.66 1.52
N ILE A 52 6.07 -4.90 0.21
CA ILE A 52 6.37 -3.87 -0.79
C ILE A 52 5.10 -3.07 -1.06
N THR A 53 5.16 -1.78 -0.76
CA THR A 53 4.14 -0.80 -1.12
C THR A 53 4.60 -0.06 -2.38
N ARG A 54 3.74 -0.03 -3.40
CA ARG A 54 4.03 0.66 -4.66
C ARG A 54 2.84 1.48 -5.12
N SER A 55 3.10 2.58 -5.80
CA SER A 55 2.05 3.43 -6.40
C SER A 55 1.96 3.28 -7.92
N HIS A 56 2.86 2.52 -8.53
CA HIS A 56 2.90 2.30 -9.97
C HIS A 56 1.82 1.31 -10.41
N TYR A 57 0.69 1.83 -10.85
CA TYR A 57 -0.43 1.09 -11.43
C TYR A 57 -0.85 1.69 -12.76
N THR A 58 -1.58 0.92 -13.57
CA THR A 58 -2.11 1.33 -14.88
C THR A 58 -3.60 1.67 -14.83
N ILE A 59 -4.25 1.39 -13.69
CA ILE A 59 -5.68 1.65 -13.46
C ILE A 59 -5.80 2.79 -12.46
N GLU A 60 -6.54 3.81 -12.81
CA GLU A 60 -6.70 5.06 -12.05
C GLU A 60 -7.19 4.82 -10.61
N SER A 61 -8.20 3.99 -10.41
CA SER A 61 -8.70 3.67 -9.07
C SER A 61 -7.64 3.04 -8.18
N ASN A 62 -6.79 2.18 -8.74
CA ASN A 62 -5.70 1.56 -8.00
C ASN A 62 -4.59 2.57 -7.64
N MET A 63 -4.31 3.52 -8.54
CA MET A 63 -3.37 4.62 -8.24
C MET A 63 -3.88 5.46 -7.07
N HIS A 64 -5.15 5.84 -7.09
CA HIS A 64 -5.76 6.62 -6.01
C HIS A 64 -5.62 5.89 -4.66
N HIS A 65 -6.02 4.63 -4.59
CA HIS A 65 -5.88 3.85 -3.37
C HIS A 65 -4.43 3.69 -2.91
N ALA A 66 -3.50 3.51 -3.83
CA ALA A 66 -2.08 3.37 -3.51
C ALA A 66 -1.49 4.67 -2.97
N VAL A 67 -1.82 5.82 -3.58
CA VAL A 67 -1.37 7.13 -3.09
C VAL A 67 -1.90 7.41 -1.69
N GLU A 68 -3.20 7.20 -1.45
CA GLU A 68 -3.78 7.40 -0.12
C GLU A 68 -3.18 6.44 0.92
N SER A 69 -2.95 5.18 0.56
CA SER A 69 -2.28 4.23 1.45
C SER A 69 -0.84 4.64 1.76
N THR A 70 -0.10 5.14 0.78
CA THR A 70 1.27 5.62 0.98
C THR A 70 1.32 6.80 1.95
N LYS A 71 0.40 7.75 1.83
CA LYS A 71 0.28 8.88 2.79
C LYS A 71 0.06 8.40 4.23
N ILE A 72 -0.73 7.34 4.41
CA ILE A 72 -0.94 6.75 5.74
C ILE A 72 0.37 6.16 6.27
N PHE A 73 1.13 5.43 5.44
CA PHE A 73 2.42 4.87 5.87
C PHE A 73 3.45 5.94 6.21
N GLU A 74 3.46 7.06 5.48
CA GLU A 74 4.38 8.19 5.70
C GLU A 74 4.07 8.97 6.96
N ASN A 75 2.80 9.02 7.34
CA ASN A 75 2.33 9.75 8.53
C ASN A 75 1.74 8.79 9.58
N PHE A 76 2.28 7.56 9.63
CA PHE A 76 1.69 6.47 10.40
C PHE A 76 1.63 6.78 11.90
N ASP A 77 2.69 7.37 12.45
CA ASP A 77 2.74 7.72 13.86
C ASP A 77 1.66 8.72 14.26
N GLU A 78 1.41 9.72 13.41
CA GLU A 78 0.37 10.73 13.65
C GLU A 78 -1.05 10.18 13.46
N ILE A 79 -1.25 9.30 12.48
CA ILE A 79 -2.59 8.82 12.08
C ILE A 79 -3.02 7.63 12.95
N ILE A 80 -2.10 6.69 13.21
CA ILE A 80 -2.40 5.40 13.83
C ILE A 80 -1.65 5.24 15.15
N GLY A 81 -0.43 5.76 15.22
CA GLY A 81 0.53 5.58 16.32
C GLY A 81 1.53 4.45 16.05
N GLY A 82 2.77 4.68 16.48
CA GLY A 82 3.88 3.72 16.30
C GLY A 82 4.62 3.85 14.99
N ASP A 83 5.62 3.01 14.78
CA ASP A 83 6.49 3.02 13.60
C ASP A 83 6.22 1.80 12.71
N PRO A 84 5.76 2.00 11.46
CA PRO A 84 5.55 0.92 10.50
C PRO A 84 6.85 0.44 9.85
N HIS A 85 8.00 1.05 10.18
CA HIS A 85 9.29 0.85 9.51
C HIS A 85 9.24 1.09 8.00
N PHE A 86 8.38 2.01 7.56
CA PHE A 86 8.21 2.35 6.15
C PHE A 86 9.41 3.14 5.63
N GLN A 87 9.98 2.71 4.52
CA GLN A 87 11.09 3.38 3.85
C GLN A 87 10.79 3.58 2.37
N ARG A 88 11.00 4.79 1.87
CA ARG A 88 10.96 5.08 0.44
C ARG A 88 12.26 4.63 -0.21
N THR A 89 12.21 3.51 -0.93
CA THR A 89 13.38 2.93 -1.62
C THR A 89 13.41 3.23 -3.11
N GLY A 90 12.30 3.74 -3.66
CA GLY A 90 12.12 3.87 -5.10
C GLY A 90 11.71 2.54 -5.77
N TYR A 91 11.40 2.62 -7.06
CA TYR A 91 10.98 1.48 -7.86
C TYR A 91 11.38 1.68 -9.32
N ILE A 92 12.17 0.78 -9.86
CA ILE A 92 12.62 0.82 -11.25
C ILE A 92 11.89 -0.25 -12.04
N ILE A 93 11.37 0.11 -13.20
CA ILE A 93 10.77 -0.82 -14.17
C ILE A 93 11.64 -0.82 -15.42
N LEU A 94 12.05 -2.00 -15.81
CA LEU A 94 12.73 -2.21 -17.08
C LEU A 94 11.72 -2.73 -18.09
N GLY A 95 11.77 -2.21 -19.30
CA GLY A 95 10.90 -2.61 -20.39
C GLY A 95 11.55 -2.42 -21.74
N PRO A 96 11.12 -3.18 -22.76
CA PRO A 96 11.61 -3.00 -24.12
C PRO A 96 11.06 -1.70 -24.72
N GLU A 97 11.76 -1.14 -25.71
CA GLU A 97 11.41 0.14 -26.32
C GLU A 97 9.99 0.17 -26.94
N GLU A 98 9.50 -0.99 -27.38
CA GLU A 98 8.19 -1.10 -28.03
C GLU A 98 7.02 -0.72 -27.11
N ILE A 99 7.20 -0.84 -25.80
CA ILE A 99 6.15 -0.48 -24.84
C ILE A 99 6.20 0.98 -24.38
N ARG A 100 7.24 1.73 -24.77
CA ARG A 100 7.52 3.09 -24.31
C ARG A 100 6.32 4.01 -24.47
N THR A 101 5.78 4.13 -25.68
CA THR A 101 4.65 5.03 -25.96
C THR A 101 3.42 4.71 -25.10
N LYS A 102 3.16 3.41 -24.88
CA LYS A 102 2.08 2.99 -23.99
C LYS A 102 2.35 3.38 -22.54
N MET A 103 3.58 3.25 -22.09
CA MET A 103 3.97 3.60 -20.73
C MET A 103 3.97 5.12 -20.49
N GLU A 104 4.30 5.92 -21.50
CA GLU A 104 4.26 7.39 -21.42
C GLU A 104 2.88 7.91 -21.01
N SER A 105 1.81 7.37 -21.59
CA SER A 105 0.44 7.74 -21.21
C SER A 105 0.09 7.36 -19.76
N VAL A 106 0.59 6.22 -19.31
CA VAL A 106 0.43 5.77 -17.92
C VAL A 106 1.21 6.69 -16.97
N PHE A 107 2.43 7.07 -17.32
CA PHE A 107 3.26 7.96 -16.50
C PHE A 107 2.67 9.36 -16.40
N GLN A 108 2.13 9.90 -17.49
CA GLN A 108 1.39 11.17 -17.43
C GLN A 108 0.20 11.10 -16.47
N MET A 109 -0.52 9.97 -16.46
CA MET A 109 -1.61 9.75 -15.52
C MET A 109 -1.08 9.65 -14.09
N GLN A 110 -0.03 8.90 -13.84
CA GLN A 110 0.61 8.77 -12.53
C GLN A 110 1.06 10.13 -11.96
N ASN A 111 1.68 10.96 -12.80
CA ASN A 111 2.11 12.30 -12.41
C ASN A 111 0.92 13.20 -12.01
N LYS A 112 -0.24 13.08 -12.68
CA LYS A 112 -1.47 13.79 -12.26
C LYS A 112 -1.95 13.38 -10.86
N PHE A 113 -1.68 12.16 -10.44
CA PHE A 113 -1.95 11.68 -9.09
C PHE A 113 -0.84 12.00 -8.08
N GLY A 114 0.18 12.76 -8.49
CA GLY A 114 1.31 13.11 -7.62
C GLY A 114 2.31 11.97 -7.42
N ILE A 115 2.28 10.93 -8.28
CA ILE A 115 3.29 9.88 -8.29
C ILE A 115 4.44 10.36 -9.16
N ASP A 116 5.59 10.61 -8.54
CA ASP A 116 6.81 11.05 -9.27
C ASP A 116 7.36 9.88 -10.08
N THR A 117 6.96 9.82 -11.35
CA THR A 117 7.40 8.80 -12.30
C THR A 117 8.11 9.46 -13.46
N GLN A 118 9.32 8.98 -13.77
CA GLN A 118 10.18 9.48 -14.82
C GLN A 118 10.59 8.35 -15.76
N ILE A 119 10.76 8.68 -17.03
CA ILE A 119 11.37 7.79 -18.03
C ILE A 119 12.84 8.15 -18.10
N LEU A 120 13.69 7.18 -17.84
CA LEU A 120 15.12 7.33 -17.87
C LEU A 120 15.71 6.58 -19.07
N THR A 121 16.76 7.12 -19.62
CA THR A 121 17.66 6.38 -20.52
C THR A 121 18.52 5.41 -19.70
N PRO A 122 19.13 4.37 -20.30
CA PRO A 122 20.08 3.51 -19.61
C PRO A 122 21.20 4.27 -18.91
N THR A 123 21.72 5.32 -19.52
CA THR A 123 22.77 6.16 -18.94
C THR A 123 22.31 6.87 -17.67
N GLU A 124 21.15 7.56 -17.72
CA GLU A 124 20.55 8.23 -16.57
C GLU A 124 20.21 7.25 -15.44
N ALA A 125 19.72 6.07 -15.81
CA ALA A 125 19.44 5.03 -14.82
C ALA A 125 20.72 4.51 -14.14
N SER A 126 21.82 4.35 -14.89
CA SER A 126 23.11 3.96 -14.35
C SER A 126 23.75 5.05 -13.46
N GLU A 127 23.54 6.33 -13.79
CA GLU A 127 23.97 7.44 -12.94
C GLU A 127 23.22 7.47 -11.62
N LEU A 128 21.92 7.21 -11.66
CA LEU A 128 21.06 7.16 -10.47
C LEU A 128 21.36 5.94 -9.59
N HIS A 129 21.66 4.81 -10.21
CA HIS A 129 21.95 3.54 -9.55
C HIS A 129 23.22 2.88 -10.11
N PRO A 130 24.40 3.32 -9.69
CA PRO A 130 25.68 2.86 -10.27
C PRO A 130 25.96 1.36 -10.14
N LEU A 131 25.25 0.66 -9.26
CA LEU A 131 25.36 -0.79 -9.11
C LEU A 131 24.55 -1.59 -10.14
N LEU A 132 23.67 -0.92 -10.88
CA LEU A 132 22.89 -1.53 -11.97
C LEU A 132 23.60 -1.29 -13.29
N GLN A 133 23.72 -2.35 -14.08
CA GLN A 133 24.23 -2.29 -15.45
C GLN A 133 23.05 -2.49 -16.40
N PHE A 134 22.83 -1.53 -17.29
CA PHE A 134 21.73 -1.52 -18.25
C PHE A 134 22.27 -1.68 -19.68
#